data_d5cf9cb7ecf24215e3098429869d627a
#
_entry.id   d5cf9cb7ecf24215e3098429869d627a
#
_cell.length_a   1.000
_cell.length_b   1.000
_cell.length_c   1.000
_cell.angle_alpha   90.00
_cell.angle_beta   90.00
_cell.angle_gamma   90.00
#
_symmetry.space_group_name_H-M   'P 1'
#
loop_
_entity.id
_entity.type
_entity.pdbx_description
1 polymer ?
#
loop_
_entity_poly.entity_id
_entity_poly.type
_entity_poly.pdbx_seq_one_letter_code
_entity_poly.pdbx_strand_id
1 'polypeptide(L)'
;MGMWKSSRPKKQYLKNSNEEVISISKKVLSTKYEKRRVELLTTLKGVLIPTASTILTLIDPQNYGVIDIRVWQILYLYGSVKVKPTGTNFDFNNWYNYLMKLRYFAKKFKVSVRDIERTIFLYHKKIQEGNLYK
;
A
#
# COMPACT_ATOMS: atom_id res chain seq x y z
N MET A 1 10.93 5.33 -7.72
CA MET A 1 9.67 4.70 -7.27
C MET A 1 9.04 5.41 -6.08
N GLY A 2 9.73 5.56 -4.94
CA GLY A 2 9.14 6.21 -3.77
C GLY A 2 8.90 7.70 -3.92
N MET A 3 9.60 8.35 -4.81
CA MET A 3 9.61 9.80 -4.94
C MET A 3 8.32 10.39 -5.51
N TRP A 4 7.57 9.64 -6.33
CA TRP A 4 6.33 10.15 -6.90
C TRP A 4 5.17 10.21 -5.92
N LYS A 5 5.27 9.47 -4.83
CA LYS A 5 4.23 9.45 -3.78
C LYS A 5 4.36 10.65 -2.85
N SER A 6 5.60 11.05 -2.54
CA SER A 6 5.87 12.17 -1.65
C SER A 6 7.31 12.65 -1.85
N SER A 7 7.52 13.96 -1.82
CA SER A 7 8.87 14.53 -1.84
C SER A 7 9.56 14.46 -0.48
N ARG A 8 8.79 14.28 0.59
CA ARG A 8 9.29 14.31 1.96
C ARG A 8 10.34 13.23 2.25
N PRO A 9 10.16 11.97 1.85
CA PRO A 9 11.16 10.93 2.10
C PRO A 9 12.33 10.90 1.12
N LYS A 10 12.38 11.80 0.14
CA LYS A 10 13.42 11.79 -0.89
C LYS A 10 14.84 11.72 -0.32
N LYS A 11 15.12 12.53 0.70
CA LYS A 11 16.43 12.54 1.35
C LYS A 11 16.75 11.20 2.01
N GLN A 12 15.74 10.52 2.53
CA GLN A 12 15.90 9.21 3.16
C GLN A 12 16.24 8.15 2.13
N TYR A 13 15.56 8.15 0.98
CA TYR A 13 15.82 7.19 -0.09
C TYR A 13 17.26 7.32 -0.61
N LEU A 14 17.78 8.55 -0.71
CA LEU A 14 19.15 8.78 -1.19
C LEU A 14 20.22 8.26 -0.24
N LYS A 15 19.86 7.93 1.01
CA LYS A 15 20.79 7.33 1.98
C LYS A 15 21.00 5.83 1.76
N ASN A 16 20.17 5.19 0.94
CA ASN A 16 20.32 3.78 0.60
C ASN A 16 21.33 3.63 -0.53
N SER A 17 22.27 2.70 -0.40
CA SER A 17 23.19 2.40 -1.50
C SER A 17 22.48 1.57 -2.57
N ASN A 18 23.00 1.60 -3.79
CA ASN A 18 22.48 0.75 -4.87
C ASN A 18 22.59 -0.74 -4.50
N GLU A 19 23.66 -1.10 -3.82
CA GLU A 19 23.87 -2.49 -3.37
C GLU A 19 22.81 -2.94 -2.36
N GLU A 20 22.47 -2.06 -1.41
CA GLU A 20 21.39 -2.34 -0.45
C GLU A 20 20.05 -2.55 -1.15
N VAL A 21 19.70 -1.68 -2.09
CA VAL A 21 18.45 -1.76 -2.83
C VAL A 21 18.38 -3.06 -3.64
N ILE A 22 19.45 -3.40 -4.35
CA ILE A 22 19.52 -4.64 -5.14
C ILE A 22 19.40 -5.87 -4.25
N SER A 23 20.15 -5.91 -3.15
CA SER A 23 20.13 -7.03 -2.20
C SER A 23 18.74 -7.25 -1.62
N ILE A 24 18.10 -6.18 -1.15
CA ILE A 24 16.76 -6.26 -0.57
C ILE A 24 15.73 -6.68 -1.62
N SER A 25 15.82 -6.15 -2.83
CA SER A 25 14.89 -6.51 -3.92
C SER A 25 14.97 -8.00 -4.24
N LYS A 26 16.17 -8.56 -4.31
CA LYS A 26 16.36 -10.00 -4.55
C LYS A 26 15.75 -10.84 -3.44
N LYS A 27 15.95 -10.45 -2.18
CA LYS A 27 15.38 -11.15 -1.03
C LYS A 27 13.86 -11.11 -1.03
N VAL A 28 13.27 -9.94 -1.36
CA VAL A 28 11.82 -9.78 -1.45
C VAL A 28 11.24 -10.72 -2.50
N LEU A 29 11.85 -10.78 -3.68
CA LEU A 29 11.38 -11.64 -4.76
C LEU A 29 11.56 -13.13 -4.48
N SER A 30 12.50 -13.50 -3.60
CA SER A 30 12.79 -14.89 -3.28
C SER A 30 11.94 -15.47 -2.15
N THR A 31 11.23 -14.64 -1.38
CA THR A 31 10.39 -15.11 -0.27
C THR A 31 8.92 -15.11 -0.65
N LYS A 32 8.16 -16.06 -0.09
CA LYS A 32 6.71 -16.18 -0.27
C LYS A 32 5.93 -15.59 0.91
N TYR A 33 6.60 -15.20 1.98
CA TYR A 33 5.95 -14.74 3.20
C TYR A 33 5.72 -13.22 3.13
N GLU A 34 4.46 -12.82 3.21
CA GLU A 34 4.07 -11.41 3.12
C GLU A 34 4.74 -10.54 4.18
N LYS A 35 4.76 -11.02 5.42
CA LYS A 35 5.41 -10.29 6.51
C LYS A 35 6.89 -10.07 6.24
N ARG A 36 7.56 -11.10 5.73
CA ARG A 36 8.99 -11.02 5.42
C ARG A 36 9.26 -10.01 4.30
N ARG A 37 8.42 -9.98 3.29
CA ARG A 37 8.54 -9.01 2.20
C ARG A 37 8.48 -7.57 2.71
N VAL A 38 7.50 -7.28 3.56
CA VAL A 38 7.34 -5.94 4.15
C VAL A 38 8.49 -5.62 5.09
N GLU A 39 8.91 -6.57 5.93
CA GLU A 39 10.06 -6.37 6.82
C GLU A 39 11.33 -6.04 6.04
N LEU A 40 11.60 -6.77 4.97
CA LEU A 40 12.77 -6.54 4.12
C LEU A 40 12.73 -5.13 3.50
N LEU A 41 11.60 -4.73 2.94
CA LEU A 41 11.47 -3.42 2.32
C LEU A 41 11.60 -2.29 3.34
N THR A 42 11.05 -2.45 4.53
CA THR A 42 11.11 -1.42 5.56
C THR A 42 12.47 -1.31 6.23
N THR A 43 13.42 -2.20 5.93
CA THR A 43 14.82 -2.01 6.34
C THR A 43 15.50 -0.90 5.55
N LEU A 44 15.00 -0.56 4.37
CA LEU A 44 15.51 0.56 3.60
C LEU A 44 15.12 1.89 4.25
N LYS A 45 16.03 2.85 4.26
CA LYS A 45 15.79 4.16 4.86
C LYS A 45 14.67 4.89 4.12
N GLY A 46 13.73 5.45 4.87
CA GLY A 46 12.60 6.19 4.32
C GLY A 46 11.45 5.32 3.82
N VAL A 47 11.56 4.00 3.90
CA VAL A 47 10.51 3.08 3.45
C VAL A 47 9.69 2.60 4.65
N LEU A 48 8.48 3.11 4.77
CA LEU A 48 7.48 2.67 5.75
C LEU A 48 6.43 1.81 5.05
N ILE A 49 5.44 1.35 5.81
CA ILE A 49 4.42 0.43 5.28
C ILE A 49 3.75 0.95 3.99
N PRO A 50 3.28 2.21 3.90
CA PRO A 50 2.65 2.69 2.67
C PRO A 50 3.58 2.65 1.46
N THR A 51 4.84 3.05 1.63
CA THR A 51 5.83 3.00 0.55
C THR A 51 6.16 1.57 0.16
N ALA A 52 6.33 0.68 1.15
CA ALA A 52 6.54 -0.74 0.89
C ALA A 52 5.40 -1.34 0.07
N SER A 53 4.15 -1.01 0.42
CA SER A 53 2.98 -1.48 -0.33
C SER A 53 2.99 -0.98 -1.78
N THR A 54 3.44 0.25 -2.00
CA THR A 54 3.59 0.82 -3.33
C THR A 54 4.60 0.04 -4.16
N ILE A 55 5.75 -0.28 -3.57
CA ILE A 55 6.79 -1.05 -4.25
C ILE A 55 6.28 -2.43 -4.64
N LEU A 56 5.62 -3.13 -3.71
CA LEU A 56 5.03 -4.45 -3.99
C LEU A 56 3.98 -4.38 -5.10
N THR A 57 3.17 -3.33 -5.11
CA THR A 57 2.14 -3.13 -6.13
C THR A 57 2.76 -2.91 -7.52
N LEU A 58 3.88 -2.16 -7.59
CA LEU A 58 4.59 -1.97 -8.87
C LEU A 58 5.19 -3.26 -9.40
N ILE A 59 5.66 -4.13 -8.50
CA ILE A 59 6.23 -5.43 -8.88
C ILE A 59 5.14 -6.41 -9.28
N ASP A 60 4.03 -6.45 -8.55
CA ASP A 60 2.97 -7.45 -8.74
C ASP A 60 1.59 -6.83 -8.50
N PRO A 61 1.07 -6.05 -9.46
CA PRO A 61 -0.24 -5.39 -9.31
C PRO A 61 -1.42 -6.37 -9.27
N GLN A 62 -1.22 -7.60 -9.71
CA GLN A 62 -2.27 -8.62 -9.65
C GLN A 62 -2.61 -8.98 -8.21
N ASN A 63 -1.61 -9.03 -7.34
CA ASN A 63 -1.75 -9.51 -5.97
C ASN A 63 -1.60 -8.43 -4.89
N TYR A 64 -1.21 -7.21 -5.26
CA TYR A 64 -0.98 -6.12 -4.30
C TYR A 64 -1.70 -4.85 -4.71
N GLY A 65 -2.06 -4.06 -3.72
CA GLY A 65 -2.58 -2.71 -3.88
C GLY A 65 -1.91 -1.78 -2.88
N VAL A 66 -1.82 -0.50 -3.20
CA VAL A 66 -1.23 0.49 -2.32
C VAL A 66 -2.14 0.70 -1.12
N ILE A 67 -1.58 0.66 0.11
CA ILE A 67 -2.34 1.07 1.28
C ILE A 67 -2.37 2.59 1.32
N ASP A 68 -3.55 3.13 1.09
CA ASP A 68 -3.78 4.56 0.93
C ASP A 68 -4.84 5.03 1.92
N ILE A 69 -4.66 6.22 2.46
CA ILE A 69 -5.57 6.81 3.44
C ILE A 69 -7.00 6.84 2.90
N ARG A 70 -7.18 7.23 1.65
CA ARG A 70 -8.51 7.38 1.04
C ARG A 70 -9.21 6.03 0.89
N VAL A 71 -8.49 5.02 0.42
CA VAL A 71 -9.04 3.67 0.27
C VAL A 71 -9.39 3.09 1.63
N TRP A 72 -8.52 3.27 2.61
CA TRP A 72 -8.77 2.83 3.98
C TRP A 72 -10.02 3.47 4.56
N GLN A 73 -10.21 4.77 4.38
CA GLN A 73 -11.37 5.49 4.89
C GLN A 73 -12.67 4.96 4.30
N ILE A 74 -12.70 4.61 3.02
CA ILE A 74 -13.87 4.00 2.39
C ILE A 74 -14.14 2.62 2.98
N LEU A 75 -13.11 1.80 3.15
CA LEU A 75 -13.28 0.48 3.77
C LEU A 75 -13.78 0.59 5.21
N TYR A 76 -13.30 1.59 5.96
CA TYR A 76 -13.78 1.85 7.32
C TYR A 76 -15.25 2.27 7.31
N LEU A 77 -15.61 3.18 6.42
CA LEU A 77 -16.98 3.69 6.30
C LEU A 77 -17.99 2.55 6.05
N TYR A 78 -17.62 1.58 5.23
CA TYR A 78 -18.48 0.44 4.90
C TYR A 78 -18.25 -0.78 5.80
N GLY A 79 -17.48 -0.63 6.88
CA GLY A 79 -17.30 -1.68 7.89
C GLY A 79 -16.33 -2.79 7.51
N SER A 80 -15.60 -2.68 6.40
CA SER A 80 -14.62 -3.68 5.99
C SER A 80 -13.37 -3.68 6.86
N VAL A 81 -13.00 -2.52 7.40
CA VAL A 81 -11.98 -2.38 8.44
C VAL A 81 -12.58 -1.65 9.62
N LYS A 82 -12.14 -1.96 10.84
CA LYS A 82 -12.81 -1.50 12.06
C LYS A 82 -11.94 -0.63 12.97
N VAL A 83 -10.73 -0.32 12.54
CA VAL A 83 -9.79 0.48 13.32
C VAL A 83 -9.26 1.63 12.47
N LYS A 84 -8.67 2.63 13.14
CA LYS A 84 -7.99 3.76 12.49
C LYS A 84 -8.87 4.48 11.46
N PRO A 85 -9.99 5.11 11.88
CA PRO A 85 -10.90 5.78 10.94
C PRO A 85 -10.22 6.84 10.09
N THR A 86 -9.14 7.47 10.56
CA THR A 86 -8.39 8.48 9.80
C THR A 86 -7.42 7.88 8.78
N GLY A 87 -7.08 6.58 8.91
CA GLY A 87 -6.18 5.92 7.97
C GLY A 87 -4.73 6.35 8.07
N THR A 88 -4.19 6.46 9.29
CA THR A 88 -2.81 6.89 9.52
C THR A 88 -2.05 5.87 10.38
N ASN A 89 -0.70 5.94 10.34
CA ASN A 89 0.19 5.12 11.16
C ASN A 89 -0.08 3.61 11.02
N PHE A 90 -0.15 3.14 9.79
CA PHE A 90 -0.41 1.72 9.52
C PHE A 90 0.75 0.84 9.98
N ASP A 91 0.42 -0.25 10.68
CA ASP A 91 1.37 -1.32 11.00
C ASP A 91 1.19 -2.50 10.03
N PHE A 92 1.96 -3.58 10.24
CA PHE A 92 1.86 -4.76 9.38
C PHE A 92 0.47 -5.38 9.44
N ASN A 93 -0.15 -5.48 10.62
CA ASN A 93 -1.47 -6.10 10.75
C ASN A 93 -2.53 -5.31 9.99
N ASN A 94 -2.45 -3.97 10.05
CA ASN A 94 -3.35 -3.11 9.27
C ASN A 94 -3.20 -3.39 7.77
N TRP A 95 -1.97 -3.41 7.29
CA TRP A 95 -1.68 -3.68 5.88
C TRP A 95 -2.15 -5.07 5.45
N TYR A 96 -1.88 -6.08 6.27
CA TYR A 96 -2.26 -7.46 5.96
C TYR A 96 -3.77 -7.61 5.87
N ASN A 97 -4.51 -7.05 6.84
CA ASN A 97 -5.98 -7.08 6.82
C ASN A 97 -6.53 -6.33 5.60
N TYR A 98 -5.96 -5.18 5.29
CA TYR A 98 -6.30 -4.40 4.10
C TYR A 98 -6.10 -5.22 2.83
N LEU A 99 -4.93 -5.83 2.70
CA LEU A 99 -4.58 -6.64 1.54
C LEU A 99 -5.54 -7.83 1.37
N MET A 100 -5.88 -8.50 2.46
CA MET A 100 -6.81 -9.63 2.42
C MET A 100 -8.20 -9.19 1.96
N LYS A 101 -8.66 -8.02 2.37
CA LYS A 101 -9.94 -7.47 1.90
C LYS A 101 -9.90 -7.16 0.41
N LEU A 102 -8.83 -6.53 -0.06
CA LEU A 102 -8.68 -6.24 -1.48
C LEU A 102 -8.63 -7.53 -2.31
N ARG A 103 -7.91 -8.54 -1.83
CA ARG A 103 -7.82 -9.84 -2.50
C ARG A 103 -9.15 -10.55 -2.55
N TYR A 104 -9.94 -10.45 -1.49
CA TYR A 104 -11.30 -10.99 -1.47
C TYR A 104 -12.13 -10.38 -2.60
N PHE A 105 -12.15 -9.06 -2.72
CA PHE A 105 -12.92 -8.39 -3.76
C PHE A 105 -12.36 -8.66 -5.16
N ALA A 106 -11.03 -8.71 -5.29
CA ALA A 106 -10.39 -9.01 -6.57
C ALA A 106 -10.81 -10.38 -7.10
N LYS A 107 -10.83 -11.38 -6.21
CA LYS A 107 -11.28 -12.72 -6.56
C LYS A 107 -12.77 -12.75 -6.92
N LYS A 108 -13.59 -12.05 -6.14
CA LYS A 108 -15.03 -11.99 -6.34
C LYS A 108 -15.40 -11.36 -7.69
N PHE A 109 -14.71 -10.29 -8.07
CA PHE A 109 -14.99 -9.56 -9.31
C PHE A 109 -14.08 -9.94 -10.47
N LYS A 110 -13.15 -10.89 -10.26
CA LYS A 110 -12.24 -11.41 -11.29
C LYS A 110 -11.37 -10.29 -11.92
N VAL A 111 -10.84 -9.44 -11.07
CA VAL A 111 -9.95 -8.34 -11.45
C VAL A 111 -8.69 -8.38 -10.59
N SER A 112 -7.71 -7.50 -10.88
CA SER A 112 -6.50 -7.41 -10.06
C SER A 112 -6.76 -6.69 -8.74
N VAL A 113 -5.89 -6.92 -7.76
CA VAL A 113 -5.93 -6.18 -6.49
C VAL A 113 -5.72 -4.69 -6.74
N ARG A 114 -4.84 -4.35 -7.67
CA ARG A 114 -4.62 -2.94 -8.05
C ARG A 114 -5.88 -2.30 -8.61
N ASP A 115 -6.66 -3.03 -9.40
CA ASP A 115 -7.92 -2.51 -9.95
C ASP A 115 -8.94 -2.22 -8.85
N ILE A 116 -9.03 -3.09 -7.84
CA ILE A 116 -9.90 -2.86 -6.68
C ILE A 116 -9.47 -1.59 -5.94
N GLU A 117 -8.18 -1.48 -5.62
CA GLU A 117 -7.65 -0.33 -4.89
C GLU A 117 -7.90 0.98 -5.66
N ARG A 118 -7.63 1.01 -6.95
CA ARG A 118 -7.83 2.20 -7.77
C ARG A 118 -9.30 2.58 -7.88
N THR A 119 -10.19 1.61 -8.01
CA THR A 119 -11.64 1.87 -8.07
C THR A 119 -12.12 2.52 -6.78
N ILE A 120 -11.70 2.01 -5.62
CA ILE A 120 -12.07 2.59 -4.33
C ILE A 120 -11.48 3.99 -4.17
N PHE A 121 -10.23 4.18 -4.57
CA PHE A 121 -9.57 5.48 -4.52
C PHE A 121 -10.35 6.54 -5.32
N LEU A 122 -10.76 6.19 -6.54
CA LEU A 122 -11.53 7.09 -7.39
C LEU A 122 -12.92 7.38 -6.81
N TYR A 123 -13.52 6.40 -6.18
CA TYR A 123 -14.81 6.58 -5.49
C TYR A 123 -14.69 7.59 -4.34
N HIS A 124 -13.64 7.47 -3.53
CA HIS A 124 -13.38 8.42 -2.44
C HIS A 124 -13.21 9.84 -2.99
N LYS A 125 -12.42 9.99 -4.05
CA LYS A 125 -12.19 11.27 -4.68
C LYS A 125 -13.51 11.90 -5.15
N LYS A 126 -14.39 11.10 -5.75
CA LYS A 126 -15.69 11.56 -6.21
C LYS A 126 -16.58 12.02 -5.07
N ILE A 127 -16.59 11.29 -3.95
CA ILE A 127 -17.34 11.70 -2.75
C ILE A 127 -16.82 13.02 -2.21
N GLN A 128 -15.51 13.18 -2.10
CA GLN A 128 -14.91 14.41 -1.59
C GLN A 128 -15.24 15.61 -2.45
N GLU A 129 -15.16 15.48 -3.76
CA GLU A 129 -15.52 16.55 -4.69
C GLU A 129 -16.99 16.95 -4.53
N GLY A 130 -17.87 15.99 -4.26
CA GLY A 130 -19.30 16.25 -4.09
C GLY A 130 -19.69 16.83 -2.74
N ASN A 131 -19.03 16.39 -1.65
CA ASN A 131 -19.50 16.67 -0.28
C ASN A 131 -18.45 17.16 0.69
N LEU A 132 -17.29 16.54 0.73
CA LEU A 132 -16.34 16.70 1.82
C LEU A 132 -15.48 17.95 1.72
N TYR A 133 -15.34 18.51 0.56
CA TYR A 133 -14.56 19.72 0.34
C TYR A 133 -15.40 20.99 0.31
N LYS A 134 -16.63 20.86 0.69
CA LYS A 134 -17.50 22.03 0.82
C LYS A 134 -17.31 22.74 2.15
#